data_037e5905b0a583a2e098bedbe427b442
#
_entry.id   037e5905b0a583a2e098bedbe427b442
#
_cell.length_a   1.000
_cell.length_b   1.000
_cell.length_c   1.000
_cell.angle_alpha   90.00
_cell.angle_beta   90.00
_cell.angle_gamma   90.00
#
_symmetry.space_group_name_H-M   'P 1'
#
loop_
_entity.id
_entity.type
_entity.pdbx_description
1 polymer ?
#
loop_
_entity_poly.entity_id
_entity_poly.type
_entity_poly.pdbx_seq_one_letter_code
_entity_poly.pdbx_strand_id
1 'polypeptide(L)'
;MKITKYIIGLGIMAGTVISLPSCTDLSETVYDQVMSQNYYNTKMDVVRATFRPFEHAYWSIQSRHVLNELSADQLITPTRDGWWDDGGRWRRLHYHTWTVEDGDAQTEWNGCFQGIMQANYVIEDLSKLSPDKFGFSEEEF
;
A
#
# COMPACT_ATOMS: atom_id res chain seq x y z
N MET A 1 -19.90 58.98 31.90
CA MET A 1 -19.90 57.52 32.29
C MET A 1 -20.36 56.56 31.21
N LYS A 2 -21.09 56.94 30.17
CA LYS A 2 -21.49 56.02 29.07
C LYS A 2 -20.39 55.88 28.00
N ILE A 3 -19.67 56.89 27.63
CA ILE A 3 -18.63 56.92 26.60
C ILE A 3 -17.42 56.02 26.97
N THR A 4 -17.03 56.05 28.25
CA THR A 4 -15.90 55.21 28.75
C THR A 4 -16.15 53.72 28.57
N LYS A 5 -17.40 53.24 28.71
CA LYS A 5 -17.77 51.82 28.51
C LYS A 5 -17.66 51.40 27.04
N TYR A 6 -17.96 52.31 26.10
CA TYR A 6 -17.83 52.00 24.66
C TYR A 6 -16.36 51.97 24.21
N ILE A 7 -15.52 52.85 24.78
CA ILE A 7 -14.07 52.87 24.48
C ILE A 7 -13.40 51.59 25.01
N ILE A 8 -13.77 51.14 26.22
CA ILE A 8 -13.23 49.86 26.77
C ILE A 8 -13.72 48.66 25.95
N GLY A 9 -15.00 48.64 25.55
CA GLY A 9 -15.55 47.59 24.71
C GLY A 9 -14.86 47.50 23.32
N LEU A 10 -14.60 48.64 22.70
CA LEU A 10 -13.92 48.72 21.41
C LEU A 10 -12.44 48.29 21.52
N GLY A 11 -11.77 48.65 22.63
CA GLY A 11 -10.38 48.23 22.91
C GLY A 11 -10.23 46.70 23.09
N ILE A 12 -11.19 46.06 23.77
CA ILE A 12 -11.20 44.59 23.96
C ILE A 12 -11.48 43.88 22.64
N MET A 13 -12.40 44.42 21.83
CA MET A 13 -12.73 43.82 20.53
C MET A 13 -11.60 43.99 19.51
N ALA A 14 -10.87 45.09 19.51
CA ALA A 14 -9.67 45.27 18.69
C ALA A 14 -8.50 44.40 19.14
N GLY A 15 -8.32 44.19 20.46
CA GLY A 15 -7.28 43.34 21.03
C GLY A 15 -7.45 41.83 20.68
N THR A 16 -8.70 41.36 20.60
CA THR A 16 -9.01 39.95 20.22
C THR A 16 -8.77 39.66 18.75
N VAL A 17 -8.85 40.64 17.87
CA VAL A 17 -8.59 40.44 16.43
C VAL A 17 -7.09 40.35 16.12
N ILE A 18 -6.24 41.01 16.94
CA ILE A 18 -4.79 41.03 16.73
C ILE A 18 -4.09 39.77 17.30
N SER A 19 -4.74 39.03 18.18
CA SER A 19 -4.15 37.84 18.84
C SER A 19 -4.47 36.50 18.18
N LEU A 20 -4.82 36.49 16.89
CA LEU A 20 -4.95 35.27 16.08
C LEU A 20 -3.87 35.17 14.98
N PRO A 21 -2.56 35.17 15.33
CA PRO A 21 -1.60 34.57 14.46
C PRO A 21 -1.80 33.04 14.63
N SER A 22 -2.75 32.51 13.91
CA SER A 22 -2.81 31.07 13.70
C SER A 22 -1.47 30.66 13.10
N CYS A 23 -0.79 29.72 13.70
CA CYS A 23 0.39 29.08 13.08
C CYS A 23 0.00 28.63 11.70
N THR A 24 0.48 29.33 10.68
CA THR A 24 0.11 29.10 9.28
C THR A 24 1.08 28.13 8.60
N ASP A 25 2.14 27.73 9.29
CA ASP A 25 3.07 26.72 8.77
C ASP A 25 2.58 25.34 9.20
N LEU A 26 1.91 24.66 8.28
CA LEU A 26 1.45 23.28 8.39
C LEU A 26 2.42 22.32 7.67
N SER A 27 3.63 22.79 7.34
CA SER A 27 4.64 21.92 6.74
C SER A 27 5.13 20.91 7.79
N GLU A 28 4.81 19.65 7.56
CA GLU A 28 5.25 18.54 8.37
C GLU A 28 6.45 17.88 7.69
N THR A 29 7.54 17.71 8.42
CA THR A 29 8.66 16.91 7.96
C THR A 29 8.47 15.48 8.45
N VAL A 30 8.07 14.60 7.54
CA VAL A 30 7.88 13.18 7.85
C VAL A 30 9.24 12.51 7.87
N TYR A 31 9.66 12.02 9.05
CA TYR A 31 10.96 11.36 9.24
C TYR A 31 10.89 9.84 9.22
N ASP A 32 9.71 9.27 9.44
CA ASP A 32 9.47 7.85 9.62
C ASP A 32 8.82 7.16 8.42
N GLN A 33 8.46 7.93 7.39
CA GLN A 33 7.85 7.41 6.16
C GLN A 33 8.64 7.84 4.93
N VAL A 34 8.83 6.91 4.02
CA VAL A 34 9.37 7.18 2.70
C VAL A 34 8.23 7.62 1.79
N MET A 35 8.24 8.88 1.39
CA MET A 35 7.27 9.42 0.44
C MET A 35 7.83 9.33 -0.98
N SER A 36 6.97 9.14 -1.99
CA SER A 36 7.39 9.07 -3.41
C SER A 36 8.26 10.26 -3.83
N GLN A 37 8.00 11.44 -3.26
CA GLN A 37 8.78 12.66 -3.53
C GLN A 37 10.26 12.57 -3.11
N ASN A 38 10.57 11.74 -2.09
CA ASN A 38 11.89 11.60 -1.49
C ASN A 38 12.52 10.23 -1.73
N TYR A 39 11.83 9.33 -2.41
CA TYR A 39 12.29 7.96 -2.60
C TYR A 39 13.34 7.85 -3.71
N TYR A 40 13.09 8.47 -4.85
CA TYR A 40 13.91 8.34 -6.05
C TYR A 40 15.11 9.30 -6.03
N ASN A 41 16.22 8.86 -5.43
CA ASN A 41 17.45 9.66 -5.34
C ASN A 41 18.57 9.09 -6.21
N THR A 42 18.60 7.78 -6.45
CA THR A 42 19.65 7.08 -7.17
C THR A 42 19.07 6.15 -8.24
N LYS A 43 19.91 5.74 -9.21
CA LYS A 43 19.59 4.70 -10.19
C LYS A 43 19.08 3.43 -9.51
N MET A 44 19.69 3.07 -8.38
CA MET A 44 19.32 1.86 -7.65
C MET A 44 17.92 1.95 -7.01
N ASP A 45 17.45 3.13 -6.64
CA ASP A 45 16.11 3.31 -6.10
C ASP A 45 15.05 3.06 -7.19
N VAL A 46 15.31 3.54 -8.40
CA VAL A 46 14.46 3.25 -9.57
C VAL A 46 14.41 1.74 -9.84
N VAL A 47 15.57 1.08 -9.87
CA VAL A 47 15.66 -0.36 -10.07
C VAL A 47 14.89 -1.12 -8.98
N ARG A 48 15.07 -0.78 -7.72
CA ARG A 48 14.36 -1.41 -6.61
C ARG A 48 12.85 -1.24 -6.71
N ALA A 49 12.40 -0.04 -7.04
CA ALA A 49 10.98 0.22 -7.24
C ALA A 49 10.40 -0.64 -8.36
N THR A 50 11.09 -0.73 -9.49
CA THR A 50 10.68 -1.55 -10.65
C THR A 50 10.58 -3.04 -10.30
N PHE A 51 11.49 -3.55 -9.45
CA PHE A 51 11.48 -4.95 -9.03
C PHE A 51 10.46 -5.29 -7.93
N ARG A 52 9.91 -4.31 -7.25
CA ARG A 52 8.95 -4.52 -6.15
C ARG A 52 7.69 -5.31 -6.54
N PRO A 53 7.01 -5.06 -7.68
CA PRO A 53 5.89 -5.89 -8.12
C PRO A 53 6.27 -7.34 -8.40
N PHE A 54 7.48 -7.59 -8.92
CA PHE A 54 7.98 -8.94 -9.16
C PHE A 54 8.27 -9.70 -7.86
N GLU A 55 8.85 -9.03 -6.87
CA GLU A 55 9.04 -9.59 -5.53
C GLU A 55 7.69 -9.99 -4.92
N HIS A 56 6.69 -9.13 -5.02
CA HIS A 56 5.34 -9.42 -4.54
C HIS A 56 4.72 -10.63 -5.27
N ALA A 57 4.88 -10.71 -6.58
CA ALA A 57 4.44 -11.85 -7.37
C ALA A 57 5.14 -13.16 -6.94
N TYR A 58 6.44 -13.10 -6.62
CA TYR A 58 7.20 -14.25 -6.12
C TYR A 58 6.67 -14.74 -4.76
N TRP A 59 6.33 -13.83 -3.85
CA TRP A 59 5.77 -14.16 -2.54
C TRP A 59 4.45 -14.95 -2.62
N SER A 60 3.63 -14.67 -3.61
CA SER A 60 2.33 -15.32 -3.80
C SER A 60 2.42 -16.68 -4.52
N ILE A 61 3.60 -17.09 -5.02
CA ILE A 61 3.74 -18.33 -5.79
C ILE A 61 3.28 -19.55 -4.99
N GLN A 62 3.66 -19.65 -3.70
CA GLN A 62 3.36 -20.83 -2.89
C GLN A 62 1.85 -21.02 -2.71
N SER A 63 1.12 -19.99 -2.34
CA SER A 63 -0.32 -20.08 -2.14
C SER A 63 -1.07 -20.30 -3.46
N ARG A 64 -0.66 -19.64 -4.54
CA ARG A 64 -1.20 -19.88 -5.88
C ARG A 64 -0.97 -21.31 -6.36
N HIS A 65 0.24 -21.82 -6.17
CA HIS A 65 0.55 -23.19 -6.54
C HIS A 65 -0.37 -24.17 -5.82
N VAL A 66 -0.49 -24.06 -4.51
CA VAL A 66 -1.36 -24.92 -3.70
C VAL A 66 -2.83 -24.83 -4.15
N LEU A 67 -3.35 -23.60 -4.34
CA LEU A 67 -4.71 -23.39 -4.80
C LEU A 67 -4.96 -24.03 -6.18
N ASN A 68 -4.05 -23.80 -7.13
CA ASN A 68 -4.20 -24.28 -8.48
C ASN A 68 -4.09 -25.80 -8.56
N GLU A 69 -3.06 -26.40 -7.94
CA GLU A 69 -2.78 -27.83 -8.03
C GLU A 69 -3.83 -28.69 -7.32
N LEU A 70 -4.34 -28.20 -6.18
CA LEU A 70 -5.43 -28.90 -5.48
C LEU A 70 -6.75 -28.79 -6.24
N SER A 71 -7.05 -27.63 -6.82
CA SER A 71 -8.29 -27.44 -7.61
C SER A 71 -8.23 -28.11 -8.99
N ALA A 72 -7.04 -28.34 -9.52
CA ALA A 72 -6.81 -29.03 -10.79
C ALA A 72 -6.64 -30.56 -10.65
N ASP A 73 -6.86 -31.12 -9.48
CA ASP A 73 -6.69 -32.56 -9.16
C ASP A 73 -5.26 -33.10 -9.38
N GLN A 74 -4.26 -32.21 -9.47
CA GLN A 74 -2.86 -32.61 -9.66
C GLN A 74 -2.14 -32.85 -8.32
N LEU A 75 -2.67 -32.30 -7.24
CA LEU A 75 -2.16 -32.47 -5.89
C LEU A 75 -3.28 -32.96 -4.97
N ILE A 76 -2.95 -33.89 -4.09
CA ILE A 76 -3.82 -34.33 -3.01
C ILE A 76 -3.10 -34.24 -1.68
N THR A 77 -3.79 -33.70 -0.67
CA THR A 77 -3.30 -33.65 0.70
C THR A 77 -4.21 -34.53 1.58
N PRO A 78 -3.92 -35.83 1.68
CA PRO A 78 -4.80 -36.76 2.39
C PRO A 78 -4.68 -36.58 3.90
N THR A 79 -5.81 -36.60 4.58
CA THR A 79 -5.88 -36.80 6.03
C THR A 79 -5.61 -38.28 6.34
N ARG A 80 -4.68 -38.55 7.26
CA ARG A 80 -4.33 -39.92 7.68
C ARG A 80 -4.69 -40.14 9.14
N ASP A 81 -5.45 -41.15 9.43
CA ASP A 81 -5.79 -41.64 10.77
C ASP A 81 -6.34 -40.57 11.74
N GLY A 82 -7.11 -39.62 11.23
CA GLY A 82 -7.68 -38.52 12.03
C GLY A 82 -6.68 -37.47 12.49
N TRP A 83 -5.42 -37.55 12.00
CA TRP A 83 -4.41 -36.57 12.28
C TRP A 83 -4.66 -35.26 11.48
N TRP A 84 -3.66 -34.43 11.34
CA TRP A 84 -3.76 -33.14 10.71
C TRP A 84 -4.56 -33.13 9.38
N ASP A 85 -5.62 -32.30 9.30
CA ASP A 85 -6.43 -32.09 8.10
C ASP A 85 -6.60 -30.61 7.73
N ASP A 86 -5.94 -29.72 8.49
CA ASP A 86 -6.02 -28.26 8.33
C ASP A 86 -7.46 -27.73 8.30
N GLY A 87 -8.32 -28.28 9.18
CA GLY A 87 -9.73 -27.94 9.21
C GLY A 87 -10.48 -28.30 7.92
N GLY A 88 -9.95 -29.23 7.13
CA GLY A 88 -10.52 -29.65 5.86
C GLY A 88 -10.29 -28.72 4.69
N ARG A 89 -9.43 -27.68 4.86
CA ARG A 89 -9.12 -26.68 3.84
C ARG A 89 -8.68 -27.29 2.50
N TRP A 90 -7.67 -28.15 2.53
CA TRP A 90 -7.12 -28.81 1.33
C TRP A 90 -8.15 -29.70 0.65
N ARG A 91 -8.96 -30.38 1.41
CA ARG A 91 -10.02 -31.23 0.92
C ARG A 91 -11.14 -30.44 0.24
N ARG A 92 -11.52 -29.28 0.83
CA ARG A 92 -12.50 -28.41 0.18
C ARG A 92 -12.01 -27.83 -1.14
N LEU A 93 -10.72 -27.49 -1.25
CA LEU A 93 -10.11 -27.07 -2.52
C LEU A 93 -10.18 -28.20 -3.56
N HIS A 94 -9.75 -29.41 -3.20
CA HIS A 94 -9.75 -30.57 -4.09
C HIS A 94 -11.17 -30.95 -4.55
N TYR A 95 -12.17 -30.97 -3.67
CA TYR A 95 -13.54 -31.30 -4.02
C TYR A 95 -14.37 -30.13 -4.55
N HIS A 96 -13.77 -28.97 -4.76
CA HIS A 96 -14.46 -27.75 -5.20
C HIS A 96 -15.65 -27.36 -4.31
N THR A 97 -15.55 -27.63 -3.01
CA THR A 97 -16.57 -27.30 -2.01
C THR A 97 -16.20 -26.12 -1.12
N TRP A 98 -15.19 -25.36 -1.55
CA TRP A 98 -14.79 -24.11 -0.88
C TRP A 98 -15.88 -23.04 -1.00
N THR A 99 -15.91 -22.14 -0.04
CA THR A 99 -16.87 -21.04 0.04
C THR A 99 -16.11 -19.70 0.14
N VAL A 100 -16.86 -18.61 0.16
CA VAL A 100 -16.31 -17.25 0.38
C VAL A 100 -15.65 -17.08 1.77
N GLU A 101 -15.92 -18.01 2.68
CA GLU A 101 -15.32 -18.03 4.02
C GLU A 101 -13.95 -18.70 4.03
N ASP A 102 -13.63 -19.48 2.99
CA ASP A 102 -12.32 -20.06 2.80
C ASP A 102 -11.33 -18.99 2.30
N GLY A 103 -10.32 -18.71 3.11
CA GLY A 103 -9.42 -17.57 2.88
C GLY A 103 -8.50 -17.69 1.66
N ASP A 104 -8.40 -18.86 1.02
CA ASP A 104 -7.45 -19.11 -0.08
C ASP A 104 -7.72 -18.25 -1.32
N ALA A 105 -8.94 -18.31 -1.83
CA ALA A 105 -9.33 -17.53 -3.00
C ALA A 105 -9.26 -16.02 -2.71
N GLN A 106 -9.66 -15.60 -1.50
CA GLN A 106 -9.57 -14.20 -1.08
C GLN A 106 -8.12 -13.73 -0.96
N THR A 107 -7.23 -14.56 -0.41
CA THR A 107 -5.81 -14.24 -0.28
C THR A 107 -5.17 -14.04 -1.66
N GLU A 108 -5.44 -14.95 -2.61
CA GLU A 108 -4.94 -14.81 -3.98
C GLU A 108 -5.51 -13.59 -4.71
N TRP A 109 -6.80 -13.36 -4.57
CA TRP A 109 -7.45 -12.18 -5.14
C TRP A 109 -6.79 -10.90 -4.61
N ASN A 110 -6.69 -10.75 -3.31
CA ASN A 110 -6.07 -9.58 -2.69
C ASN A 110 -4.59 -9.45 -3.08
N GLY A 111 -3.85 -10.55 -3.11
CA GLY A 111 -2.45 -10.56 -3.52
C GLY A 111 -2.26 -10.09 -4.97
N CYS A 112 -3.06 -10.58 -5.90
CA CYS A 112 -3.01 -10.15 -7.30
C CYS A 112 -3.31 -8.65 -7.45
N PHE A 113 -4.36 -8.15 -6.80
CA PHE A 113 -4.71 -6.73 -6.86
C PHE A 113 -3.69 -5.84 -6.16
N GLN A 114 -3.08 -6.28 -5.08
CA GLN A 114 -1.95 -5.57 -4.46
C GLN A 114 -0.74 -5.48 -5.41
N GLY A 115 -0.42 -6.56 -6.11
CA GLY A 115 0.64 -6.56 -7.12
C GLY A 115 0.36 -5.57 -8.26
N ILE A 116 -0.86 -5.57 -8.79
CA ILE A 116 -1.30 -4.63 -9.82
C ILE A 116 -1.20 -3.18 -9.31
N MET A 117 -1.66 -2.93 -8.09
CA MET A 117 -1.59 -1.60 -7.47
C MET A 117 -0.13 -1.13 -7.34
N GLN A 118 0.77 -1.98 -6.88
CA GLN A 118 2.19 -1.66 -6.77
C GLN A 118 2.81 -1.35 -8.13
N ALA A 119 2.49 -2.13 -9.16
CA ALA A 119 2.95 -1.87 -10.52
C ALA A 119 2.44 -0.52 -11.05
N ASN A 120 1.16 -0.21 -10.84
CA ASN A 120 0.59 1.06 -11.26
C ASN A 120 1.24 2.26 -10.55
N TYR A 121 1.53 2.16 -9.26
CA TYR A 121 2.24 3.22 -8.54
C TYR A 121 3.65 3.44 -9.10
N VAL A 122 4.39 2.38 -9.39
CA VAL A 122 5.73 2.50 -9.97
C VAL A 122 5.66 3.15 -11.35
N ILE A 123 4.74 2.73 -12.21
CA ILE A 123 4.54 3.32 -13.54
C ILE A 123 4.18 4.81 -13.42
N GLU A 124 3.26 5.15 -12.51
CA GLU A 124 2.86 6.54 -12.29
C GLU A 124 4.02 7.39 -11.78
N ASP A 125 4.79 6.89 -10.84
CA ASP A 125 5.93 7.62 -10.28
C ASP A 125 7.04 7.81 -11.33
N LEU A 126 7.43 6.73 -12.01
CA LEU A 126 8.48 6.78 -13.03
C LEU A 126 8.10 7.67 -14.22
N SER A 127 6.83 7.68 -14.62
CA SER A 127 6.37 8.54 -15.71
C SER A 127 6.55 10.05 -15.46
N LYS A 128 6.78 10.45 -14.21
CA LYS A 128 7.03 11.83 -13.79
C LYS A 128 8.51 12.18 -13.70
N LEU A 129 9.38 11.17 -13.84
CA LEU A 129 10.83 11.33 -13.68
C LEU A 129 11.52 11.45 -15.06
N SER A 130 12.69 12.10 -15.06
CA SER A 130 13.54 12.15 -16.24
C SER A 130 14.60 11.05 -16.15
N PRO A 131 14.74 10.19 -17.18
CA PRO A 131 15.72 9.10 -17.21
C PRO A 131 17.15 9.58 -16.97
N ASP A 132 17.52 10.67 -17.61
CA ASP A 132 18.87 11.27 -17.52
C ASP A 132 19.32 11.59 -16.11
N LYS A 133 18.37 11.99 -15.24
CA LYS A 133 18.67 12.29 -13.84
C LYS A 133 19.28 11.09 -13.10
N PHE A 134 18.95 9.88 -13.54
CA PHE A 134 19.40 8.63 -12.90
C PHE A 134 20.43 7.88 -13.74
N GLY A 135 20.85 8.44 -14.88
CA GLY A 135 21.81 7.83 -15.77
C GLY A 135 21.26 6.63 -16.54
N PHE A 136 19.98 6.67 -16.89
CA PHE A 136 19.36 5.73 -17.83
C PHE A 136 19.31 6.36 -19.23
N SER A 137 19.40 5.52 -20.27
CA SER A 137 18.96 5.90 -21.61
C SER A 137 17.43 5.84 -21.71
N GLU A 138 16.86 6.47 -22.71
CA GLU A 138 15.40 6.40 -22.99
C GLU A 138 14.92 4.97 -23.26
N GLU A 139 15.79 4.10 -23.78
CA GLU A 139 15.46 2.69 -24.02
C GLU A 139 15.50 1.82 -22.75
N GLU A 140 16.27 2.24 -21.74
CA GLU A 140 16.42 1.52 -20.48
C GLU A 140 15.32 1.88 -19.47
N PHE A 141 14.66 3.03 -19.65
CA PHE A 141 13.69 3.57 -18.70
C PHE A 141 12.25 3.27 -19.12
#